data_99eebb1213b46598b5259e1da0579bfb
#
_entry.id   99eebb1213b46598b5259e1da0579bfb
#
_cell.length_a   1.000
_cell.length_b   1.000
_cell.length_c   1.000
_cell.angle_alpha   90.00
_cell.angle_beta   90.00
_cell.angle_gamma   90.00
#
_symmetry.space_group_name_H-M   'P 1'
#
loop_
_entity.id
_entity.type
_entity.pdbx_description
1 polymer ?
#
loop_
_entity_poly.entity_id
_entity_poly.type
_entity_poly.pdbx_seq_one_letter_code
_entity_poly.pdbx_strand_id
1 'polypeptide(L)'
;MSGSCSANTFSWTMATAPSERTRISRRAGHLVLGIDDRIASTVFGTITAMATVTVYGKAFPDSPWKVEELVASTAVVLWIAHLYTHALSESISEDRRLDGARVWSLAKRELGILLAAIPPTIALTLGGLGVFDETVSIWLALGLGLGILAVEGVRYARIERLGSAGLLLAVAANVGIGLLVVLLKAEVLH
;
A
#
# COMPACT_ATOMS: atom_id res chain seq x y z
N MET A 1 -37.78 -49.43 47.24
CA MET A 1 -36.51 -48.73 46.94
C MET A 1 -36.75 -47.99 45.62
N SER A 2 -37.01 -46.69 45.77
CA SER A 2 -37.40 -45.78 44.66
C SER A 2 -36.15 -45.11 44.10
N GLY A 3 -35.87 -45.38 42.84
CA GLY A 3 -34.79 -44.67 42.08
C GLY A 3 -35.39 -43.54 41.28
N SER A 4 -35.13 -42.33 41.73
CA SER A 4 -35.49 -41.08 41.04
C SER A 4 -34.59 -40.85 39.82
N CYS A 5 -35.15 -40.89 38.62
CA CYS A 5 -34.47 -40.55 37.39
C CYS A 5 -34.59 -39.03 37.18
N SER A 6 -33.48 -38.29 37.40
CA SER A 6 -33.39 -36.87 37.17
C SER A 6 -33.22 -36.60 35.65
N ALA A 7 -34.24 -36.08 35.00
CA ALA A 7 -34.20 -35.63 33.60
C ALA A 7 -33.36 -34.32 33.54
N ASN A 8 -32.18 -34.42 32.95
CA ASN A 8 -31.31 -33.30 32.66
C ASN A 8 -31.83 -32.57 31.42
N THR A 9 -32.61 -31.50 31.59
CA THR A 9 -33.10 -30.62 30.53
C THR A 9 -31.91 -29.83 29.97
N PHE A 10 -31.37 -30.28 28.88
CA PHE A 10 -30.36 -29.55 28.09
C PHE A 10 -31.06 -28.36 27.41
N SER A 11 -30.89 -27.19 28.05
CA SER A 11 -31.42 -25.91 27.54
C SER A 11 -30.57 -25.47 26.35
N TRP A 12 -31.09 -25.59 25.15
CA TRP A 12 -30.56 -24.91 23.96
C TRP A 12 -30.78 -23.41 24.10
N THR A 13 -29.78 -22.69 24.56
CA THR A 13 -29.73 -21.24 24.42
C THR A 13 -29.71 -20.93 22.94
N MET A 14 -30.83 -20.45 22.39
CA MET A 14 -30.90 -19.87 21.05
C MET A 14 -29.86 -18.77 20.98
N ALA A 15 -28.80 -19.00 20.20
CA ALA A 15 -27.86 -17.97 19.85
C ALA A 15 -28.63 -16.89 19.07
N THR A 16 -28.93 -15.77 19.75
CA THR A 16 -29.56 -14.62 19.14
C THR A 16 -28.72 -14.15 17.97
N ALA A 17 -29.32 -14.14 16.78
CA ALA A 17 -28.66 -13.62 15.58
C ALA A 17 -28.11 -12.21 15.88
N PRO A 18 -26.86 -11.91 15.48
CA PRO A 18 -26.25 -10.60 15.75
C PRO A 18 -27.16 -9.49 15.23
N SER A 19 -27.41 -8.49 16.06
CA SER A 19 -28.29 -7.37 15.74
C SER A 19 -27.82 -6.68 14.44
N GLU A 20 -28.75 -6.11 13.71
CA GLU A 20 -28.48 -5.40 12.45
C GLU A 20 -27.39 -4.32 12.60
N ARG A 21 -27.32 -3.66 13.76
CA ARG A 21 -26.26 -2.72 14.16
C ARG A 21 -24.89 -3.38 14.15
N THR A 22 -24.77 -4.62 14.62
CA THR A 22 -23.48 -5.35 14.63
C THR A 22 -23.04 -5.75 13.22
N ARG A 23 -23.98 -6.03 12.32
CA ARG A 23 -23.70 -6.31 10.90
C ARG A 23 -23.25 -5.06 10.15
N ILE A 24 -23.88 -3.91 10.41
CA ILE A 24 -23.52 -2.62 9.79
C ILE A 24 -22.14 -2.18 10.27
N SER A 25 -21.85 -2.31 11.57
CA SER A 25 -20.53 -1.98 12.14
C SER A 25 -19.41 -2.87 11.56
N ARG A 26 -19.65 -4.18 11.39
CA ARG A 26 -18.68 -5.07 10.74
C ARG A 26 -18.45 -4.74 9.26
N ARG A 27 -19.51 -4.41 8.50
CA ARG A 27 -19.39 -4.00 7.10
C ARG A 27 -18.64 -2.67 6.95
N ALA A 28 -18.92 -1.71 7.81
CA ALA A 28 -18.20 -0.44 7.84
C ALA A 28 -16.71 -0.64 8.18
N GLY A 29 -16.40 -1.49 9.18
CA GLY A 29 -15.02 -1.84 9.53
C GLY A 29 -14.26 -2.48 8.38
N HIS A 30 -14.86 -3.43 7.64
CA HIS A 30 -14.23 -4.05 6.47
C HIS A 30 -14.01 -3.07 5.31
N LEU A 31 -14.88 -2.07 5.15
CA LEU A 31 -14.74 -1.07 4.09
C LEU A 31 -13.61 -0.09 4.42
N VAL A 32 -13.50 0.32 5.68
CA VAL A 32 -12.41 1.20 6.17
C VAL A 32 -11.08 0.49 6.07
N LEU A 33 -10.95 -0.75 6.56
CA LEU A 33 -9.73 -1.55 6.47
C LEU A 33 -9.24 -1.71 5.02
N GLY A 34 -10.15 -1.92 4.05
CA GLY A 34 -9.77 -2.07 2.64
C GLY A 34 -9.28 -0.76 1.98
N ILE A 35 -9.64 0.41 2.52
CA ILE A 35 -9.15 1.71 2.06
C ILE A 35 -7.78 1.99 2.67
N ASP A 36 -7.58 1.67 3.95
CA ASP A 36 -6.31 1.83 4.66
C ASP A 36 -5.21 0.98 4.03
N ASP A 37 -5.51 -0.26 3.66
CA ASP A 37 -4.56 -1.16 2.98
C ASP A 37 -4.09 -0.59 1.62
N ARG A 38 -4.99 0.05 0.86
CA ARG A 38 -4.63 0.66 -0.42
C ARG A 38 -3.75 1.90 -0.25
N ILE A 39 -3.99 2.70 0.77
CA ILE A 39 -3.14 3.86 1.08
C ILE A 39 -1.75 3.36 1.46
N ALA A 40 -1.68 2.35 2.34
CA ALA A 40 -0.42 1.78 2.78
C ALA A 40 0.40 1.20 1.61
N SER A 41 -0.21 0.42 0.72
CA SER A 41 0.48 -0.13 -0.46
C SER A 41 0.91 0.96 -1.45
N THR A 42 0.11 2.02 -1.64
CA THR A 42 0.49 3.15 -2.51
C THR A 42 1.67 3.92 -1.92
N VAL A 43 1.62 4.25 -0.63
CA VAL A 43 2.72 4.96 0.07
C VAL A 43 4.01 4.14 0.00
N PHE A 44 3.93 2.84 0.31
CA PHE A 44 5.09 1.95 0.26
C PHE A 44 5.68 1.83 -1.15
N GLY A 45 4.82 1.65 -2.16
CA GLY A 45 5.23 1.61 -3.57
C GLY A 45 5.88 2.91 -4.02
N THR A 46 5.33 4.06 -3.61
CA THR A 46 5.90 5.39 -3.94
C THR A 46 7.28 5.57 -3.33
N ILE A 47 7.43 5.27 -2.03
CA ILE A 47 8.72 5.37 -1.33
C ILE A 47 9.78 4.50 -2.01
N THR A 48 9.41 3.27 -2.38
CA THR A 48 10.33 2.35 -3.07
C THR A 48 10.67 2.82 -4.47
N ALA A 49 9.70 3.30 -5.24
CA ALA A 49 9.95 3.88 -6.56
C ALA A 49 10.90 5.09 -6.48
N MET A 50 10.65 6.02 -5.56
CA MET A 50 11.54 7.18 -5.32
C MET A 50 12.95 6.74 -4.90
N ALA A 51 13.05 5.73 -4.02
CA ALA A 51 14.32 5.17 -3.62
C ALA A 51 15.09 4.59 -4.82
N THR A 52 14.40 3.87 -5.70
CA THR A 52 14.96 3.29 -6.92
C THR A 52 15.41 4.38 -7.88
N VAL A 53 14.57 5.38 -8.17
CA VAL A 53 14.93 6.55 -9.01
C VAL A 53 16.16 7.26 -8.46
N THR A 54 16.22 7.49 -7.15
CA THR A 54 17.37 8.21 -6.53
C THR A 54 18.68 7.45 -6.69
N VAL A 55 18.67 6.12 -6.49
CA VAL A 55 19.88 5.29 -6.62
C VAL A 55 20.32 5.19 -8.07
N TYR A 56 19.42 4.78 -8.94
CA TYR A 56 19.77 4.47 -10.33
C TYR A 56 19.86 5.73 -11.20
N GLY A 57 19.15 6.80 -10.86
CA GLY A 57 19.33 8.10 -11.50
C GLY A 57 20.73 8.68 -11.33
N LYS A 58 21.42 8.39 -10.20
CA LYS A 58 22.84 8.72 -10.04
C LYS A 58 23.75 7.74 -10.77
N ALA A 59 23.43 6.45 -10.77
CA ALA A 59 24.25 5.42 -11.43
C ALA A 59 24.18 5.50 -12.96
N PHE A 60 23.06 5.96 -13.51
CA PHE A 60 22.79 6.06 -14.95
C PHE A 60 22.21 7.42 -15.31
N PRO A 61 22.94 8.53 -15.09
CA PRO A 61 22.42 9.88 -15.31
C PRO A 61 22.02 10.13 -16.76
N ASP A 62 22.74 9.52 -17.72
CA ASP A 62 22.54 9.69 -19.16
C ASP A 62 21.63 8.60 -19.77
N SER A 63 20.88 7.87 -18.96
CA SER A 63 20.11 6.72 -19.44
C SER A 63 18.77 6.55 -18.70
N PRO A 64 17.80 7.47 -18.90
CA PRO A 64 16.50 7.39 -18.24
C PRO A 64 15.76 6.07 -18.46
N TRP A 65 15.97 5.42 -19.61
CA TRP A 65 15.41 4.10 -19.94
C TRP A 65 15.85 3.01 -18.98
N LYS A 66 17.12 3.00 -18.57
CA LYS A 66 17.61 2.03 -17.59
C LYS A 66 17.01 2.27 -16.22
N VAL A 67 16.86 3.53 -15.83
CA VAL A 67 16.22 3.90 -14.56
C VAL A 67 14.75 3.49 -14.58
N GLU A 68 14.04 3.74 -15.67
CA GLU A 68 12.64 3.35 -15.88
C GLU A 68 12.47 1.83 -15.77
N GLU A 69 13.27 1.05 -16.50
CA GLU A 69 13.24 -0.42 -16.45
C GLU A 69 13.44 -0.95 -15.01
N LEU A 70 14.37 -0.36 -14.27
CA LEU A 70 14.65 -0.74 -12.90
C LEU A 70 13.51 -0.35 -11.94
N VAL A 71 12.86 0.79 -12.13
CA VAL A 71 11.69 1.19 -11.36
C VAL A 71 10.52 0.25 -11.63
N ALA A 72 10.22 -0.01 -12.90
CA ALA A 72 9.13 -0.88 -13.30
C ALA A 72 9.33 -2.31 -12.81
N SER A 73 10.52 -2.89 -13.00
CA SER A 73 10.84 -4.24 -12.55
C SER A 73 10.79 -4.35 -11.02
N THR A 74 11.32 -3.37 -10.30
CA THR A 74 11.26 -3.32 -8.84
C THR A 74 9.81 -3.28 -8.34
N ALA A 75 8.95 -2.48 -8.97
CA ALA A 75 7.54 -2.38 -8.60
C ALA A 75 6.82 -3.73 -8.80
N VAL A 76 7.08 -4.43 -9.89
CA VAL A 76 6.49 -5.76 -10.18
C VAL A 76 6.97 -6.80 -9.16
N VAL A 77 8.28 -6.87 -8.90
CA VAL A 77 8.83 -7.80 -7.91
C VAL A 77 8.26 -7.53 -6.52
N LEU A 78 8.15 -6.28 -6.15
CA LEU A 78 7.61 -5.87 -4.85
C LEU A 78 6.13 -6.21 -4.72
N TRP A 79 5.34 -5.99 -5.77
CA TRP A 79 3.94 -6.37 -5.80
C TRP A 79 3.76 -7.89 -5.64
N ILE A 80 4.57 -8.70 -6.33
CA ILE A 80 4.55 -10.17 -6.19
C ILE A 80 4.94 -10.57 -4.77
N ALA A 81 5.97 -9.96 -4.19
CA ALA A 81 6.42 -10.24 -2.83
C ALA A 81 5.35 -9.91 -1.78
N HIS A 82 4.67 -8.75 -1.93
CA HIS A 82 3.56 -8.36 -1.05
C HIS A 82 2.39 -9.32 -1.17
N LEU A 83 1.99 -9.65 -2.40
CA LEU A 83 0.95 -10.63 -2.66
C LEU A 83 1.25 -11.96 -1.99
N TYR A 84 2.49 -12.44 -2.11
CA TYR A 84 2.92 -13.70 -1.49
C TYR A 84 2.85 -13.65 0.04
N THR A 85 3.36 -12.58 0.66
CA THR A 85 3.36 -12.43 2.12
C THR A 85 1.95 -12.33 2.70
N HIS A 86 1.05 -11.61 2.05
CA HIS A 86 -0.35 -11.52 2.45
C HIS A 86 -1.09 -12.85 2.26
N ALA A 87 -0.87 -13.54 1.13
CA ALA A 87 -1.44 -14.86 0.88
C ALA A 87 -1.00 -15.88 1.94
N LEU A 88 0.30 -15.85 2.30
CA LEU A 88 0.84 -16.72 3.35
C LEU A 88 0.24 -16.41 4.72
N SER A 89 0.13 -15.13 5.08
CA SER A 89 -0.46 -14.68 6.34
C SER A 89 -1.93 -15.11 6.47
N GLU A 90 -2.74 -14.94 5.42
CA GLU A 90 -4.14 -15.38 5.41
C GLU A 90 -4.26 -16.90 5.51
N SER A 91 -3.40 -17.66 4.81
CA SER A 91 -3.39 -19.13 4.87
C SER A 91 -3.12 -19.66 6.27
N ILE A 92 -2.19 -19.04 7.00
CA ILE A 92 -1.83 -19.44 8.38
C ILE A 92 -2.93 -19.03 9.37
N SER A 93 -3.49 -17.82 9.22
CA SER A 93 -4.44 -17.26 10.19
C SER A 93 -5.83 -17.92 10.14
N GLU A 94 -6.28 -18.33 8.96
CA GLU A 94 -7.65 -18.86 8.78
C GLU A 94 -7.71 -20.38 8.64
N ASP A 95 -6.59 -21.09 8.69
CA ASP A 95 -6.48 -22.55 8.43
C ASP A 95 -7.28 -22.99 7.18
N ARG A 96 -7.32 -22.12 6.18
CA ARG A 96 -8.06 -22.30 4.93
C ARG A 96 -7.13 -22.36 3.74
N ARG A 97 -7.47 -23.23 2.80
CA ARG A 97 -6.76 -23.30 1.51
C ARG A 97 -6.99 -22.01 0.72
N LEU A 98 -5.92 -21.50 0.14
CA LEU A 98 -5.95 -20.38 -0.78
C LEU A 98 -6.72 -20.79 -2.04
N ASP A 99 -7.84 -20.11 -2.30
CA ASP A 99 -8.59 -20.24 -3.55
C ASP A 99 -8.14 -19.13 -4.53
N GLY A 100 -8.15 -19.43 -5.84
CA GLY A 100 -7.75 -18.49 -6.88
C GLY A 100 -8.51 -17.16 -6.85
N ALA A 101 -9.78 -17.16 -6.45
CA ALA A 101 -10.58 -15.96 -6.29
C ALA A 101 -10.05 -15.05 -5.15
N ARG A 102 -9.55 -15.64 -4.07
CA ARG A 102 -8.92 -14.89 -2.96
C ARG A 102 -7.58 -14.28 -3.39
N VAL A 103 -6.72 -15.08 -4.01
CA VAL A 103 -5.45 -14.58 -4.54
C VAL A 103 -5.68 -13.40 -5.48
N TRP A 104 -6.69 -13.47 -6.33
CA TRP A 104 -7.07 -12.38 -7.21
C TRP A 104 -7.58 -11.13 -6.47
N SER A 105 -8.34 -11.31 -5.38
CA SER A 105 -8.78 -10.19 -4.55
C SER A 105 -7.64 -9.50 -3.83
N LEU A 106 -6.67 -10.28 -3.32
CA LEU A 106 -5.43 -9.77 -2.72
C LEU A 106 -4.57 -9.02 -3.75
N ALA A 107 -4.40 -9.60 -4.94
CA ALA A 107 -3.66 -8.97 -6.02
C ALA A 107 -4.22 -7.58 -6.37
N LYS A 108 -5.55 -7.44 -6.38
CA LYS A 108 -6.22 -6.14 -6.59
C LYS A 108 -6.04 -5.15 -5.44
N ARG A 109 -5.91 -5.61 -4.21
CA ARG A 109 -5.65 -4.73 -3.05
C ARG A 109 -4.25 -4.14 -3.14
N GLU A 110 -3.28 -4.96 -3.53
CA GLU A 110 -1.87 -4.57 -3.63
C GLU A 110 -1.51 -3.84 -4.94
N LEU A 111 -2.47 -3.62 -5.86
CA LEU A 111 -2.25 -2.82 -7.07
C LEU A 111 -1.76 -1.39 -6.78
N GLY A 112 -1.97 -0.88 -5.57
CA GLY A 112 -1.44 0.41 -5.13
C GLY A 112 0.06 0.55 -5.36
N ILE A 113 0.83 -0.53 -5.17
CA ILE A 113 2.29 -0.58 -5.41
C ILE A 113 2.61 -0.30 -6.88
N LEU A 114 1.92 -0.97 -7.80
CA LEU A 114 2.13 -0.79 -9.24
C LEU A 114 1.66 0.59 -9.72
N LEU A 115 0.49 1.03 -9.24
CA LEU A 115 -0.08 2.33 -9.60
C LEU A 115 0.81 3.48 -9.13
N ALA A 116 1.46 3.34 -7.99
CA ALA A 116 2.40 4.33 -7.46
C ALA A 116 3.66 4.49 -8.33
N ALA A 117 4.07 3.44 -9.04
CA ALA A 117 5.22 3.49 -9.94
C ALA A 117 4.91 4.12 -11.31
N ILE A 118 3.64 4.18 -11.73
CA ILE A 118 3.25 4.68 -13.06
C ILE A 118 3.68 6.14 -13.30
N PRO A 119 3.40 7.12 -12.43
CA PRO A 119 3.78 8.51 -12.69
C PRO A 119 5.29 8.72 -12.83
N PRO A 120 6.17 8.20 -11.94
CA PRO A 120 7.60 8.32 -12.14
C PRO A 120 8.10 7.59 -13.39
N THR A 121 7.54 6.42 -13.72
CA THR A 121 7.87 5.68 -14.95
C THR A 121 7.54 6.51 -16.18
N ILE A 122 6.36 7.14 -16.26
CA ILE A 122 5.99 8.02 -17.38
C ILE A 122 6.97 9.18 -17.51
N ALA A 123 7.37 9.81 -16.41
CA ALA A 123 8.33 10.91 -16.45
C ALA A 123 9.69 10.47 -17.03
N LEU A 124 10.16 9.30 -16.63
CA LEU A 124 11.42 8.72 -17.12
C LEU A 124 11.32 8.30 -18.59
N THR A 125 10.20 7.72 -19.01
CA THR A 125 9.93 7.37 -20.40
C THR A 125 9.96 8.61 -21.31
N LEU A 126 9.33 9.71 -20.87
CA LEU A 126 9.35 10.98 -21.62
C LEU A 126 10.76 11.56 -21.73
N GLY A 127 11.59 11.43 -20.68
CA GLY A 127 13.01 11.79 -20.72
C GLY A 127 13.78 10.91 -21.72
N GLY A 128 13.57 9.60 -21.69
CA GLY A 128 14.19 8.66 -22.62
C GLY A 128 13.79 8.86 -24.09
N LEU A 129 12.61 9.42 -24.34
CA LEU A 129 12.14 9.84 -25.67
C LEU A 129 12.70 11.21 -26.11
N GLY A 130 13.47 11.88 -25.25
CA GLY A 130 14.05 13.20 -25.54
C GLY A 130 13.05 14.36 -25.44
N VAL A 131 11.88 14.15 -24.80
CA VAL A 131 10.91 15.23 -24.56
C VAL A 131 11.42 16.19 -23.49
N PHE A 132 12.17 15.69 -22.52
CA PHE A 132 12.83 16.44 -21.46
C PHE A 132 14.29 16.04 -21.37
N ASP A 133 15.12 16.94 -20.86
CA ASP A 133 16.48 16.59 -20.47
C ASP A 133 16.48 15.46 -19.45
N GLU A 134 17.47 14.59 -19.53
CA GLU A 134 17.60 13.39 -18.66
C GLU A 134 17.55 13.74 -17.18
N THR A 135 18.29 14.79 -16.78
CA THR A 135 18.25 15.31 -15.40
C THR A 135 16.87 15.81 -15.00
N VAL A 136 16.17 16.51 -15.89
CA VAL A 136 14.82 17.03 -15.64
C VAL A 136 13.84 15.88 -15.45
N SER A 137 13.93 14.80 -16.23
CA SER A 137 13.05 13.63 -16.10
C SER A 137 13.18 12.93 -14.75
N ILE A 138 14.43 12.83 -14.22
CA ILE A 138 14.70 12.26 -12.89
C ILE A 138 14.07 13.14 -11.79
N TRP A 139 14.30 14.46 -11.84
CA TRP A 139 13.70 15.37 -10.87
C TRP A 139 12.18 15.41 -10.94
N LEU A 140 11.62 15.31 -12.13
CA LEU A 140 10.17 15.23 -12.34
C LEU A 140 9.61 13.93 -11.74
N ALA A 141 10.28 12.79 -11.94
CA ALA A 141 9.88 11.52 -11.34
C ALA A 141 9.87 11.59 -9.81
N LEU A 142 10.88 12.19 -9.19
CA LEU A 142 10.95 12.39 -7.74
C LEU A 142 9.87 13.37 -7.25
N GLY A 143 9.65 14.46 -7.97
CA GLY A 143 8.59 15.44 -7.65
C GLY A 143 7.19 14.83 -7.70
N LEU A 144 6.91 13.98 -8.71
CA LEU A 144 5.65 13.24 -8.81
C LEU A 144 5.49 12.26 -7.65
N GLY A 145 6.56 11.57 -7.25
CA GLY A 145 6.54 10.70 -6.07
C GLY A 145 6.19 11.47 -4.78
N LEU A 146 6.81 12.62 -4.54
CA LEU A 146 6.47 13.48 -3.41
C LEU A 146 5.02 13.98 -3.48
N GLY A 147 4.53 14.31 -4.68
CA GLY A 147 3.15 14.69 -4.91
C GLY A 147 2.16 13.58 -4.54
N ILE A 148 2.46 12.33 -4.91
CA ILE A 148 1.64 11.16 -4.51
C ILE A 148 1.62 11.01 -2.99
N LEU A 149 2.77 11.10 -2.32
CA LEU A 149 2.85 11.01 -0.86
C LEU A 149 2.04 12.12 -0.17
N ALA A 150 2.07 13.34 -0.70
CA ALA A 150 1.25 14.44 -0.19
C ALA A 150 -0.25 14.15 -0.35
N VAL A 151 -0.67 13.66 -1.52
CA VAL A 151 -2.07 13.28 -1.79
C VAL A 151 -2.54 12.17 -0.86
N GLU A 152 -1.72 11.13 -0.65
CA GLU A 152 -2.07 10.04 0.27
C GLU A 152 -2.12 10.53 1.72
N GLY A 153 -1.26 11.46 2.14
CA GLY A 153 -1.36 12.11 3.43
C GLY A 153 -2.67 12.88 3.63
N VAL A 154 -3.13 13.60 2.59
CA VAL A 154 -4.44 14.28 2.59
C VAL A 154 -5.59 13.27 2.63
N ARG A 155 -5.52 12.19 1.87
CA ARG A 155 -6.54 11.14 1.86
C ARG A 155 -6.66 10.48 3.23
N TYR A 156 -5.56 10.12 3.85
CA TYR A 156 -5.51 9.57 5.20
C TYR A 156 -6.15 10.51 6.22
N ALA A 157 -5.74 11.79 6.23
CA ALA A 157 -6.28 12.78 7.16
C ALA A 157 -7.79 13.01 7.00
N ARG A 158 -8.31 12.91 5.76
CA ARG A 158 -9.76 13.02 5.49
C ARG A 158 -10.55 11.81 5.97
N ILE A 159 -10.00 10.61 5.82
CA ILE A 159 -10.63 9.37 6.28
C ILE A 159 -10.72 9.37 7.80
N GLU A 160 -9.63 9.73 8.48
CA GLU A 160 -9.56 9.85 9.94
C GLU A 160 -10.26 11.10 10.49
N ARG A 161 -10.81 11.94 9.61
CA ARG A 161 -11.48 13.20 9.99
C ARG A 161 -10.63 14.09 10.88
N LEU A 162 -9.34 14.14 10.60
CA LEU A 162 -8.40 14.97 11.35
C LEU A 162 -8.66 16.46 11.10
N GLY A 163 -8.49 17.28 12.12
CA GLY A 163 -8.53 18.74 11.97
C GLY A 163 -7.35 19.27 11.15
N SER A 164 -7.30 20.58 10.89
CA SER A 164 -6.25 21.22 10.07
C SER A 164 -4.83 20.90 10.52
N ALA A 165 -4.58 20.87 11.82
CA ALA A 165 -3.27 20.51 12.38
C ALA A 165 -2.91 19.03 12.09
N GLY A 166 -3.88 18.11 12.23
CA GLY A 166 -3.70 16.70 11.93
C GLY A 166 -3.48 16.45 10.43
N LEU A 167 -4.16 17.20 9.55
CA LEU A 167 -3.94 17.17 8.11
C LEU A 167 -2.50 17.57 7.77
N LEU A 168 -2.03 18.69 8.31
CA LEU A 168 -0.65 19.15 8.09
C LEU A 168 0.37 18.13 8.58
N LEU A 169 0.14 17.55 9.76
CA LEU A 169 1.03 16.52 10.32
C LEU A 169 1.07 15.26 9.45
N ALA A 170 -0.07 14.77 8.98
CA ALA A 170 -0.15 13.60 8.11
C ALA A 170 0.58 13.81 6.78
N VAL A 171 0.37 14.97 6.14
CA VAL A 171 1.07 15.33 4.90
C VAL A 171 2.57 15.49 5.15
N ALA A 172 2.95 16.22 6.22
CA ALA A 172 4.34 16.43 6.57
C ALA A 172 5.08 15.12 6.89
N ALA A 173 4.43 14.18 7.58
CA ALA A 173 5.00 12.87 7.88
C ALA A 173 5.25 12.07 6.58
N ASN A 174 4.28 11.96 5.68
CA ASN A 174 4.43 11.22 4.42
C ASN A 174 5.50 11.84 3.51
N VAL A 175 5.45 13.15 3.29
CA VAL A 175 6.44 13.87 2.49
C VAL A 175 7.82 13.83 3.17
N GLY A 176 7.87 13.97 4.50
CA GLY A 176 9.10 13.88 5.28
C GLY A 176 9.79 12.52 5.14
N ILE A 177 9.05 11.41 5.15
CA ILE A 177 9.59 10.08 4.89
C ILE A 177 10.16 9.99 3.47
N GLY A 178 9.43 10.48 2.47
CA GLY A 178 9.91 10.53 1.09
C GLY A 178 11.21 11.34 0.94
N LEU A 179 11.27 12.52 1.53
CA LEU A 179 12.48 13.36 1.55
C LEU A 179 13.62 12.69 2.29
N LEU A 180 13.34 12.04 3.43
CA LEU A 180 14.36 11.32 4.20
C LEU A 180 15.00 10.21 3.35
N VAL A 181 14.20 9.45 2.60
CA VAL A 181 14.71 8.41 1.69
C VAL A 181 15.60 9.00 0.61
N VAL A 182 15.21 10.11 0.01
CA VAL A 182 16.03 10.81 -1.00
C VAL A 182 17.35 11.30 -0.39
N LEU A 183 17.30 11.92 0.79
CA LEU A 183 18.49 12.46 1.47
C LEU A 183 19.44 11.35 1.93
N LEU A 184 18.94 10.32 2.60
CA LEU A 184 19.79 9.21 3.06
C LEU A 184 20.54 8.55 1.91
N LYS A 185 19.87 8.37 0.75
CA LYS A 185 20.53 7.80 -0.42
C LYS A 185 21.47 8.80 -1.12
N ALA A 186 21.21 10.10 -1.00
CA ALA A 186 22.14 11.12 -1.49
C ALA A 186 23.47 11.09 -0.72
N GLU A 187 23.43 10.91 0.60
CA GLU A 187 24.60 10.86 1.48
C GLU A 187 25.40 9.54 1.39
N VAL A 188 24.70 8.40 1.32
CA VAL A 188 25.35 7.05 1.28
C VAL A 188 26.12 6.80 -0.01
N LEU A 189 25.87 7.58 -1.08
CA LEU A 189 26.53 7.45 -2.38
C LEU A 189 27.67 8.46 -2.60
N HIS A 190 28.07 9.17 -1.56
CA HIS A 190 29.31 9.94 -1.49
C HIS A 190 30.41 9.09 -0.88
#